data_5cc7c19259c62672a7747b362a30dae4
#
_entry.id   5cc7c19259c62672a7747b362a30dae4
#
_cell.length_a   1.000
_cell.length_b   1.000
_cell.length_c   1.000
_cell.angle_alpha   90.00
_cell.angle_beta   90.00
_cell.angle_gamma   90.00
#
_symmetry.space_group_name_H-M   'P 1'
#
loop_
_entity.id
_entity.type
_entity.pdbx_description
1 polymer ?
#
loop_
_entity_poly.entity_id
_entity_poly.type
_entity_poly.pdbx_seq_one_letter_code
_entity_poly.pdbx_strand_id
1 'polypeptide(L)'
;MNRRDVLKIAGLTGISFGLQPMIGSSSRAALADEIETPLFLSVHAGGGWDPTSFCDPKGRADETSPDPVNHYMIDQIRTPSASSPIRWAPMGQNEAFFQAHYDKLLIVNGVDTSTNNHSTGTRYLNSGQLEEGHPSFAAMLTAMVGPQLPLGYITNGGYDITRGIVPRTRLGSLGVISRVAEPDLDGDRLFNSDPVTARMDMYRAERFGRLKDAQQLPKLQRGLLDLEASRSGQNELKRLNENLPDLNRFNTSLGQQGAIAIAGYRSGLTAAANLSVGGFDTHGDHDNRQAAALNNLSSGLMEIWSEVERHGLEDRVLIMVNSDFGRTPRYNEGNGKDHWSITSLFFLGAGVRGNRVIGATDEGVNALPLNMQTLEPDPQGQKLQPTHIHAALRARFGVDQHPLSAHYPLLTESIPIFG
;
A
#
# COMPACT_ATOMS: atom_id res chain seq x y z
N MET A 1 -33.79 17.62 18.39
CA MET A 1 -33.43 16.33 19.00
C MET A 1 -32.30 16.60 19.98
N ASN A 2 -32.47 16.39 21.27
CA ASN A 2 -31.44 16.65 22.25
C ASN A 2 -30.67 15.35 22.56
N ARG A 3 -29.51 15.45 23.24
CA ARG A 3 -28.61 14.32 23.51
C ARG A 3 -29.27 13.15 24.26
N ARG A 4 -30.35 13.41 25.02
CA ARG A 4 -31.12 12.38 25.73
C ARG A 4 -32.00 11.56 24.79
N ASP A 5 -32.48 12.14 23.70
CA ASP A 5 -33.32 11.45 22.71
C ASP A 5 -32.50 10.47 21.87
N VAL A 6 -31.23 10.81 21.58
CA VAL A 6 -30.26 9.92 20.89
C VAL A 6 -29.92 8.68 21.76
N LEU A 7 -29.75 8.88 23.07
CA LEU A 7 -29.49 7.76 23.99
C LEU A 7 -30.67 6.83 24.19
N LYS A 8 -31.89 7.35 24.11
CA LYS A 8 -33.12 6.52 24.17
C LYS A 8 -33.33 5.69 22.90
N ILE A 9 -32.98 6.23 21.74
CA ILE A 9 -33.04 5.49 20.47
C ILE A 9 -32.01 4.37 20.45
N ALA A 10 -30.78 4.59 20.95
CA ALA A 10 -29.76 3.57 21.05
C ALA A 10 -30.14 2.41 22.00
N GLY A 11 -30.93 2.70 23.06
CA GLY A 11 -31.42 1.69 23.99
C GLY A 11 -32.60 0.86 23.45
N LEU A 12 -33.33 1.36 22.45
CA LEU A 12 -34.49 0.68 21.86
C LEU A 12 -34.17 -0.19 20.65
N THR A 13 -33.00 -0.01 20.03
CA THR A 13 -32.61 -0.74 18.83
C THR A 13 -31.76 -1.97 19.11
N GLY A 14 -31.51 -2.30 20.39
CA GLY A 14 -30.77 -3.53 20.75
C GLY A 14 -29.34 -3.59 20.21
N ILE A 15 -28.72 -2.46 19.82
CA ILE A 15 -27.30 -2.38 19.47
C ILE A 15 -26.54 -2.38 20.79
N SER A 16 -26.40 -3.56 21.39
CA SER A 16 -25.38 -3.82 22.37
C SER A 16 -24.05 -3.81 21.59
N PHE A 17 -23.27 -2.75 21.72
CA PHE A 17 -21.84 -2.87 21.53
C PHE A 17 -21.35 -3.92 22.54
N GLY A 18 -21.19 -5.15 22.07
CA GLY A 18 -20.64 -6.22 22.86
C GLY A 18 -19.20 -5.86 23.21
N LEU A 19 -19.03 -5.14 24.30
CA LEU A 19 -17.80 -5.20 25.07
C LEU A 19 -17.74 -6.62 25.63
N GLN A 20 -17.21 -7.56 24.84
CA GLN A 20 -16.69 -8.78 25.45
C GLN A 20 -15.62 -8.31 26.45
N PRO A 21 -15.75 -8.69 27.74
CA PRO A 21 -14.64 -8.48 28.65
C PRO A 21 -13.50 -9.36 28.11
N MET A 22 -12.48 -8.76 27.53
CA MET A 22 -11.21 -9.43 27.33
C MET A 22 -10.61 -9.67 28.71
N ILE A 23 -11.00 -10.79 29.30
CA ILE A 23 -10.31 -11.39 30.45
C ILE A 23 -8.89 -11.64 29.97
N GLY A 24 -7.92 -11.07 30.69
CA GLY A 24 -6.51 -11.05 30.39
C GLY A 24 -5.97 -12.36 29.84
N SER A 25 -5.79 -12.39 28.55
CA SER A 25 -4.74 -13.14 27.91
C SER A 25 -3.59 -12.14 27.72
N SER A 26 -2.44 -12.43 28.33
CA SER A 26 -1.19 -11.82 27.93
C SER A 26 -1.17 -11.83 26.38
N SER A 27 -1.26 -10.65 25.76
CA SER A 27 -1.21 -10.51 24.31
C SER A 27 0.16 -10.97 23.86
N ARG A 28 0.29 -12.25 23.56
CA ARG A 28 1.40 -12.77 22.81
C ARG A 28 1.28 -12.14 21.43
N ALA A 29 2.25 -11.32 21.04
CA ALA A 29 2.29 -10.86 19.66
C ALA A 29 2.32 -12.08 18.74
N ALA A 30 1.42 -12.07 17.77
CA ALA A 30 1.39 -13.11 16.76
C ALA A 30 2.74 -13.16 16.04
N LEU A 31 3.32 -14.34 15.88
CA LEU A 31 4.44 -14.55 14.98
C LEU A 31 3.95 -14.46 13.53
N ALA A 32 4.85 -14.28 12.55
CA ALA A 32 4.47 -14.26 11.14
C ALA A 32 3.71 -15.52 10.73
N ASP A 33 4.03 -16.67 11.35
CA ASP A 33 3.31 -17.94 11.18
C ASP A 33 1.89 -17.91 11.76
N GLU A 34 1.59 -16.96 12.65
CA GLU A 34 0.29 -16.77 13.29
C GLU A 34 -0.56 -15.70 12.55
N ILE A 35 0.03 -14.88 11.66
CA ILE A 35 -0.70 -13.98 10.77
C ILE A 35 -1.02 -14.73 9.49
N GLU A 36 -2.20 -15.34 9.42
CA GLU A 36 -2.65 -16.11 8.25
C GLU A 36 -2.80 -15.23 6.98
N THR A 37 -3.15 -13.96 7.18
CA THR A 37 -3.35 -12.99 6.09
C THR A 37 -2.01 -12.59 5.48
N PRO A 38 -1.88 -12.56 4.14
CA PRO A 38 -0.69 -12.06 3.48
C PRO A 38 -0.39 -10.61 3.84
N LEU A 39 0.91 -10.26 3.93
CA LEU A 39 1.36 -8.87 4.03
C LEU A 39 0.93 -8.10 2.79
N PHE A 40 0.29 -6.96 2.99
CA PHE A 40 -0.07 -6.05 1.91
C PHE A 40 0.92 -4.88 1.84
N LEU A 41 1.57 -4.72 0.69
CA LEU A 41 2.44 -3.59 0.39
C LEU A 41 1.80 -2.72 -0.70
N SER A 42 1.45 -1.48 -0.36
CA SER A 42 1.04 -0.47 -1.33
C SER A 42 2.24 0.40 -1.67
N VAL A 43 2.77 0.26 -2.88
CA VAL A 43 3.88 1.08 -3.40
C VAL A 43 3.29 2.22 -4.22
N HIS A 44 3.51 3.45 -3.74
CA HIS A 44 3.02 4.65 -4.39
C HIS A 44 4.14 5.38 -5.14
N ALA A 45 4.02 5.42 -6.47
CA ALA A 45 4.88 6.18 -7.37
C ALA A 45 4.37 7.62 -7.48
N GLY A 46 4.76 8.48 -6.53
CA GLY A 46 4.19 9.82 -6.37
C GLY A 46 4.59 10.79 -7.47
N GLY A 47 3.60 11.50 -7.99
CA GLY A 47 3.75 12.53 -9.00
C GLY A 47 3.00 12.25 -10.31
N GLY A 48 2.28 11.16 -10.44
CA GLY A 48 1.58 10.80 -11.69
C GLY A 48 2.54 10.25 -12.74
N TRP A 49 2.78 8.95 -12.69
CA TRP A 49 3.63 8.28 -13.67
C TRP A 49 3.01 8.26 -15.08
N ASP A 50 3.81 8.00 -16.08
CA ASP A 50 3.31 7.80 -17.45
C ASP A 50 3.23 6.29 -17.75
N PRO A 51 2.02 5.68 -17.78
CA PRO A 51 1.87 4.29 -18.19
C PRO A 51 2.44 3.99 -19.56
N THR A 52 2.41 4.98 -20.48
CA THR A 52 2.90 4.79 -21.85
C THR A 52 4.43 4.73 -21.92
N SER A 53 5.10 5.25 -20.91
CA SER A 53 6.55 5.11 -20.72
C SER A 53 6.92 3.84 -19.93
N PHE A 54 5.94 3.03 -19.52
CA PHE A 54 6.15 1.87 -18.65
C PHE A 54 5.42 0.62 -19.15
N CYS A 55 4.17 0.37 -18.70
CA CYS A 55 3.44 -0.90 -18.84
C CYS A 55 2.25 -0.86 -19.82
N ASP A 56 1.95 0.30 -20.42
CA ASP A 56 0.97 0.47 -21.50
C ASP A 56 1.61 1.25 -22.67
N PRO A 57 2.66 0.69 -23.32
CA PRO A 57 3.53 1.43 -24.19
C PRO A 57 2.83 1.92 -25.47
N LYS A 58 3.07 3.19 -25.84
CA LYS A 58 2.59 3.86 -27.06
C LYS A 58 3.78 4.55 -27.73
N GLY A 59 4.34 3.93 -28.76
CA GLY A 59 5.42 4.48 -29.55
C GLY A 59 4.93 5.24 -30.79
N ARG A 60 5.80 6.00 -31.44
CA ARG A 60 5.54 6.63 -32.75
C ARG A 60 5.74 5.65 -33.89
N ALA A 61 4.97 5.81 -34.97
CA ALA A 61 5.05 4.94 -36.14
C ALA A 61 6.32 5.21 -36.98
N ASP A 62 6.69 6.47 -37.10
CA ASP A 62 7.90 6.93 -37.81
C ASP A 62 8.42 8.25 -37.19
N GLU A 63 9.61 8.67 -37.61
CA GLU A 63 10.28 9.89 -37.08
C GLU A 63 9.54 11.20 -37.42
N THR A 64 8.66 11.20 -38.43
CA THR A 64 7.92 12.36 -38.88
C THR A 64 6.52 12.44 -38.29
N SER A 65 6.12 11.45 -37.43
CA SER A 65 4.82 11.47 -36.80
C SER A 65 4.61 12.74 -35.99
N PRO A 66 3.61 13.56 -36.32
CA PRO A 66 3.33 14.76 -35.56
C PRO A 66 2.75 14.40 -34.18
N ASP A 67 3.12 15.15 -33.15
CA ASP A 67 2.60 15.02 -31.80
C ASP A 67 2.58 13.57 -31.26
N PRO A 68 3.72 12.84 -31.26
CA PRO A 68 3.73 11.45 -30.81
C PRO A 68 3.43 11.34 -29.31
N VAL A 69 2.82 10.23 -28.92
CA VAL A 69 2.63 9.93 -27.48
C VAL A 69 3.98 9.80 -26.78
N ASN A 70 4.94 9.11 -27.39
CA ASN A 70 6.33 9.04 -26.94
C ASN A 70 7.30 9.10 -28.12
N HIS A 71 8.54 9.50 -27.86
CA HIS A 71 9.58 9.64 -28.88
C HIS A 71 10.21 8.31 -29.31
N TYR A 72 10.05 7.22 -28.54
CA TYR A 72 10.51 5.89 -28.98
C TYR A 72 9.62 5.32 -30.08
N MET A 73 10.19 4.44 -30.90
CA MET A 73 9.50 3.84 -32.02
C MET A 73 8.63 2.66 -31.57
N ILE A 74 7.52 2.41 -32.28
CA ILE A 74 6.60 1.31 -31.95
C ILE A 74 7.27 -0.09 -32.03
N ASP A 75 8.25 -0.28 -32.90
CA ASP A 75 9.03 -1.50 -33.04
C ASP A 75 10.03 -1.72 -31.92
N GLN A 76 10.31 -0.69 -31.14
CA GLN A 76 11.16 -0.77 -29.94
C GLN A 76 10.39 -1.26 -28.70
N ILE A 77 9.07 -1.33 -28.74
CA ILE A 77 8.24 -1.90 -27.67
C ILE A 77 8.63 -3.34 -27.48
N ARG A 78 8.79 -3.76 -26.22
CA ARG A 78 9.24 -5.09 -25.84
C ARG A 78 8.13 -5.93 -25.24
N THR A 79 8.29 -7.26 -25.33
CA THR A 79 7.43 -8.28 -24.74
C THR A 79 8.31 -9.50 -24.37
N PRO A 80 7.98 -10.25 -23.31
CA PRO A 80 8.80 -11.39 -22.89
C PRO A 80 8.70 -12.56 -23.90
N SER A 81 7.57 -12.69 -24.59
CA SER A 81 7.34 -13.68 -25.64
C SER A 81 6.17 -13.27 -26.53
N ALA A 82 6.03 -13.88 -27.69
CA ALA A 82 4.93 -13.62 -28.62
C ALA A 82 3.54 -13.97 -28.05
N SER A 83 3.47 -14.84 -27.04
CA SER A 83 2.21 -15.27 -26.40
C SER A 83 1.87 -14.47 -25.12
N SER A 84 2.76 -13.62 -24.65
CA SER A 84 2.51 -12.80 -23.48
C SER A 84 1.70 -11.55 -23.84
N PRO A 85 0.67 -11.19 -23.07
CA PRO A 85 -0.03 -9.93 -23.25
C PRO A 85 0.77 -8.72 -22.69
N ILE A 86 1.78 -8.99 -21.86
CA ILE A 86 2.59 -7.96 -21.22
C ILE A 86 3.54 -7.32 -22.21
N ARG A 87 3.51 -5.99 -22.26
CA ARG A 87 4.37 -5.15 -23.08
C ARG A 87 4.91 -4.01 -22.25
N TRP A 88 6.10 -3.51 -22.62
CA TRP A 88 6.70 -2.38 -21.92
C TRP A 88 7.46 -1.45 -22.87
N ALA A 89 7.57 -0.19 -22.46
CA ALA A 89 8.33 0.82 -23.17
C ALA A 89 9.85 0.58 -23.01
N PRO A 90 10.64 0.89 -24.05
CA PRO A 90 12.11 0.75 -24.04
C PRO A 90 12.77 1.88 -23.24
N MET A 91 12.34 2.10 -22.00
CA MET A 91 12.80 3.19 -21.13
C MET A 91 13.43 2.68 -19.86
N GLY A 92 14.53 3.30 -19.45
CA GLY A 92 15.21 2.99 -18.20
C GLY A 92 15.49 1.51 -18.01
N GLN A 93 15.21 0.99 -16.82
CA GLN A 93 15.37 -0.42 -16.45
C GLN A 93 14.12 -1.27 -16.65
N ASN A 94 13.15 -0.81 -17.44
CA ASN A 94 11.90 -1.55 -17.70
C ASN A 94 12.21 -2.98 -18.18
N GLU A 95 13.13 -3.14 -19.13
CA GLU A 95 13.53 -4.45 -19.66
C GLU A 95 13.93 -5.42 -18.53
N ALA A 96 14.83 -5.00 -17.64
CA ALA A 96 15.30 -5.85 -16.55
C ALA A 96 14.16 -6.24 -15.58
N PHE A 97 13.30 -5.30 -15.23
CA PHE A 97 12.18 -5.53 -14.33
C PHE A 97 11.15 -6.48 -14.94
N PHE A 98 10.68 -6.18 -16.16
CA PHE A 98 9.64 -7.00 -16.78
C PHE A 98 10.13 -8.39 -17.15
N GLN A 99 11.36 -8.55 -17.66
CA GLN A 99 11.90 -9.87 -17.96
C GLN A 99 12.02 -10.75 -16.71
N ALA A 100 12.37 -10.15 -15.55
CA ALA A 100 12.49 -10.90 -14.30
C ALA A 100 11.13 -11.29 -13.67
N HIS A 101 10.05 -10.54 -13.96
CA HIS A 101 8.82 -10.66 -13.18
C HIS A 101 7.53 -10.80 -13.98
N TYR A 102 7.56 -10.77 -15.33
CA TYR A 102 6.33 -10.80 -16.15
C TYR A 102 5.41 -11.97 -15.80
N ASP A 103 5.97 -13.14 -15.49
CA ASP A 103 5.24 -14.36 -15.14
C ASP A 103 4.44 -14.24 -13.82
N LYS A 104 4.76 -13.23 -13.00
CA LYS A 104 4.15 -12.94 -11.69
C LYS A 104 3.29 -11.68 -11.72
N LEU A 105 3.33 -10.89 -12.81
CA LEU A 105 2.66 -9.59 -12.91
C LEU A 105 1.22 -9.72 -13.42
N LEU A 106 0.32 -9.03 -12.75
CA LEU A 106 -1.01 -8.67 -13.23
C LEU A 106 -1.06 -7.15 -13.44
N ILE A 107 -1.07 -6.70 -14.67
CA ILE A 107 -1.17 -5.30 -15.05
C ILE A 107 -2.63 -4.93 -15.27
N VAL A 108 -3.04 -3.77 -14.79
CA VAL A 108 -4.38 -3.21 -15.00
C VAL A 108 -4.23 -1.86 -15.66
N ASN A 109 -4.54 -1.79 -16.96
CA ASN A 109 -4.45 -0.59 -17.79
C ASN A 109 -5.81 0.12 -17.89
N GLY A 110 -5.80 1.39 -18.26
CA GLY A 110 -7.01 2.15 -18.53
C GLY A 110 -7.86 2.41 -17.28
N VAL A 111 -7.23 2.62 -16.13
CA VAL A 111 -7.91 2.98 -14.87
C VAL A 111 -8.18 4.48 -14.85
N ASP A 112 -9.45 4.87 -14.85
CA ASP A 112 -9.87 6.27 -14.80
C ASP A 112 -9.98 6.75 -13.35
N THR A 113 -9.06 7.62 -12.95
CA THR A 113 -9.06 8.27 -11.63
C THR A 113 -10.05 9.42 -11.54
N SER A 114 -10.63 9.85 -12.65
CA SER A 114 -11.58 10.97 -12.76
C SER A 114 -11.04 12.29 -12.16
N THR A 115 -9.73 12.42 -12.01
CA THR A 115 -9.09 13.59 -11.41
C THR A 115 -7.67 13.80 -11.97
N ASN A 116 -7.23 15.04 -11.96
CA ASN A 116 -5.87 15.48 -12.27
C ASN A 116 -5.22 16.19 -11.07
N ASN A 117 -5.72 15.95 -9.86
CA ASN A 117 -5.19 16.51 -8.62
C ASN A 117 -4.45 15.42 -7.82
N HIS A 118 -3.18 15.65 -7.48
CA HIS A 118 -2.32 14.69 -6.78
C HIS A 118 -2.95 14.14 -5.50
N SER A 119 -3.44 15.00 -4.60
CA SER A 119 -4.01 14.56 -3.33
C SER A 119 -5.26 13.70 -3.52
N THR A 120 -6.11 14.07 -4.51
CA THR A 120 -7.34 13.35 -4.82
C THR A 120 -7.05 12.02 -5.50
N GLY A 121 -6.13 12.00 -6.48
CA GLY A 121 -5.73 10.78 -7.18
C GLY A 121 -5.06 9.78 -6.24
N THR A 122 -4.08 10.24 -5.44
CA THR A 122 -3.43 9.43 -4.42
C THR A 122 -4.43 8.81 -3.44
N ARG A 123 -5.42 9.60 -2.98
CA ARG A 123 -6.49 9.11 -2.12
C ARG A 123 -7.32 8.04 -2.82
N TYR A 124 -7.78 8.32 -4.04
CA TYR A 124 -8.65 7.41 -4.78
C TYR A 124 -7.97 6.06 -5.04
N LEU A 125 -6.70 6.08 -5.47
CA LEU A 125 -5.92 4.87 -5.74
C LEU A 125 -5.50 4.08 -4.50
N ASN A 126 -5.62 4.64 -3.30
CA ASN A 126 -5.27 3.95 -2.06
C ASN A 126 -6.45 3.67 -1.12
N SER A 127 -7.65 4.20 -1.41
CA SER A 127 -8.86 3.98 -0.61
C SER A 127 -10.05 3.43 -1.39
N GLY A 128 -10.04 3.58 -2.73
CA GLY A 128 -11.19 3.30 -3.59
C GLY A 128 -12.28 4.37 -3.53
N GLN A 129 -12.00 5.54 -2.90
CA GLN A 129 -12.94 6.63 -2.75
C GLN A 129 -12.35 7.96 -3.18
N LEU A 130 -13.10 8.66 -4.04
CA LEU A 130 -12.72 9.96 -4.55
C LEU A 130 -12.89 11.04 -3.47
N GLU A 131 -13.89 10.90 -2.62
CA GLU A 131 -14.23 11.82 -1.55
C GLU A 131 -13.34 11.60 -0.30
N GLU A 132 -13.21 12.65 0.51
CA GLU A 132 -12.53 12.58 1.79
C GLU A 132 -13.34 11.78 2.82
N GLY A 133 -12.64 11.28 3.83
CA GLY A 133 -13.32 10.63 4.96
C GLY A 133 -13.12 9.12 5.03
N HIS A 134 -12.55 8.50 4.03
CA HIS A 134 -12.27 7.06 4.02
C HIS A 134 -10.83 6.76 4.46
N PRO A 135 -10.60 5.67 5.21
CA PRO A 135 -9.25 5.20 5.50
C PRO A 135 -8.62 4.57 4.25
N SER A 136 -7.29 4.48 4.24
CA SER A 136 -6.58 3.67 3.24
C SER A 136 -6.94 2.19 3.37
N PHE A 137 -6.83 1.43 2.27
CA PHE A 137 -7.05 -0.02 2.31
C PHE A 137 -6.10 -0.71 3.30
N ALA A 138 -4.82 -0.30 3.34
CA ALA A 138 -3.85 -0.80 4.31
C ALA A 138 -4.29 -0.61 5.76
N ALA A 139 -4.90 0.53 6.09
CA ALA A 139 -5.45 0.77 7.42
C ALA A 139 -6.66 -0.13 7.74
N MET A 140 -7.56 -0.35 6.76
CA MET A 140 -8.70 -1.26 6.92
C MET A 140 -8.26 -2.71 7.11
N LEU A 141 -7.31 -3.16 6.31
CA LEU A 141 -6.74 -4.51 6.43
C LEU A 141 -6.10 -4.71 7.80
N THR A 142 -5.28 -3.76 8.25
CA THR A 142 -4.66 -3.82 9.57
C THR A 142 -5.71 -3.86 10.69
N ALA A 143 -6.78 -3.07 10.59
CA ALA A 143 -7.85 -3.06 11.58
C ALA A 143 -8.61 -4.40 11.65
N MET A 144 -8.66 -5.15 10.57
CA MET A 144 -9.23 -6.49 10.52
C MET A 144 -8.28 -7.55 11.06
N VAL A 145 -7.02 -7.52 10.63
CA VAL A 145 -6.02 -8.57 10.95
C VAL A 145 -5.58 -8.51 12.41
N GLY A 146 -5.32 -7.30 12.92
CA GLY A 146 -4.85 -7.13 14.29
C GLY A 146 -4.65 -5.66 14.64
N PRO A 147 -5.72 -4.99 15.12
CA PRO A 147 -5.64 -3.58 15.52
C PRO A 147 -4.69 -3.34 16.69
N GLN A 148 -4.32 -4.40 17.42
CA GLN A 148 -3.39 -4.39 18.56
C GLN A 148 -1.93 -4.62 18.16
N LEU A 149 -1.63 -4.91 16.91
CA LEU A 149 -0.25 -5.12 16.46
C LEU A 149 0.56 -3.83 16.65
N PRO A 150 1.74 -3.89 17.30
CA PRO A 150 2.53 -2.71 17.67
C PRO A 150 2.96 -1.86 16.46
N LEU A 151 3.22 -2.49 15.33
CA LEU A 151 3.59 -1.89 14.05
C LEU A 151 2.65 -2.34 12.95
N GLY A 152 1.37 -2.60 13.26
CA GLY A 152 0.42 -3.21 12.34
C GLY A 152 0.33 -2.51 11.00
N TYR A 153 0.42 -1.16 10.99
CA TYR A 153 0.46 -0.34 9.80
C TYR A 153 1.70 0.56 9.77
N ILE A 154 2.65 0.22 8.90
CA ILE A 154 3.84 1.02 8.61
C ILE A 154 3.56 1.93 7.42
N THR A 155 4.01 3.19 7.47
CA THR A 155 3.85 4.14 6.35
C THR A 155 5.10 4.96 6.10
N ASN A 156 5.43 5.10 4.82
CA ASN A 156 6.48 5.99 4.31
C ASN A 156 5.90 7.08 3.38
N GLY A 157 4.58 7.25 3.36
CA GLY A 157 3.91 8.27 2.56
C GLY A 157 2.74 7.72 1.73
N GLY A 158 2.38 8.45 0.67
CA GLY A 158 1.14 8.19 -0.06
C GLY A 158 -0.10 8.56 0.77
N TYR A 159 -1.22 7.91 0.52
CA TYR A 159 -2.45 8.10 1.30
C TYR A 159 -2.47 7.16 2.50
N ASP A 160 -2.13 7.67 3.66
CA ASP A 160 -1.98 6.90 4.91
C ASP A 160 -3.02 7.26 5.99
N ILE A 161 -4.17 7.76 5.57
CA ILE A 161 -5.25 8.14 6.48
C ILE A 161 -5.88 6.90 7.11
N THR A 162 -5.92 6.86 8.43
CA THR A 162 -6.47 5.74 9.20
C THR A 162 -7.87 5.99 9.76
N ARG A 163 -8.34 7.22 9.75
CA ARG A 163 -9.61 7.63 10.40
C ARG A 163 -9.71 7.20 11.88
N GLY A 164 -8.57 6.89 12.50
CA GLY A 164 -8.49 6.46 13.90
C GLY A 164 -8.91 5.02 14.15
N ILE A 165 -9.05 4.19 13.10
CA ILE A 165 -9.36 2.76 13.26
C ILE A 165 -8.14 1.94 13.68
N VAL A 166 -6.93 2.38 13.30
CA VAL A 166 -5.63 1.83 13.74
C VAL A 166 -4.61 2.93 13.90
N PRO A 167 -3.58 2.76 14.75
CA PRO A 167 -2.41 3.60 14.73
C PRO A 167 -1.60 3.35 13.45
N ARG A 168 -0.90 4.40 12.99
CA ARG A 168 0.08 4.29 11.90
C ARG A 168 1.46 4.67 12.42
N THR A 169 2.48 3.96 11.96
CA THR A 169 3.86 4.21 12.36
C THR A 169 4.68 4.64 11.16
N ARG A 170 5.28 5.83 11.25
CA ARG A 170 6.29 6.29 10.29
C ARG A 170 7.68 5.92 10.79
N LEU A 171 8.39 5.13 10.01
CA LEU A 171 9.75 4.73 10.31
C LEU A 171 10.72 5.64 9.55
N GLY A 172 11.03 6.81 10.12
CA GLY A 172 11.88 7.81 9.49
C GLY A 172 13.38 7.49 9.50
N SER A 173 13.85 6.63 10.41
CA SER A 173 15.21 6.09 10.41
C SER A 173 15.31 4.83 11.28
N LEU A 174 16.20 3.92 10.89
CA LEU A 174 16.44 2.67 11.62
C LEU A 174 17.07 2.87 12.99
N GLY A 175 17.93 3.87 13.15
CA GLY A 175 18.52 4.21 14.44
C GLY A 175 17.47 4.55 15.51
N VAL A 176 16.26 4.98 15.08
CA VAL A 176 15.12 5.17 15.98
C VAL A 176 14.52 3.82 16.37
N ILE A 177 14.40 2.87 15.45
CA ILE A 177 13.83 1.55 15.74
C ILE A 177 14.69 0.83 16.76
N SER A 178 15.99 0.75 16.54
CA SER A 178 16.93 0.09 17.47
C SER A 178 16.88 0.73 18.85
N ARG A 179 16.87 2.07 18.93
CA ARG A 179 16.77 2.79 20.21
C ARG A 179 15.43 2.60 20.93
N VAL A 180 14.33 2.44 20.17
CA VAL A 180 13.02 2.19 20.75
C VAL A 180 12.89 0.72 21.16
N ALA A 181 13.46 -0.21 20.39
CA ALA A 181 13.49 -1.63 20.70
C ALA A 181 14.35 -1.95 21.93
N GLU A 182 15.48 -1.22 22.06
CA GLU A 182 16.47 -1.43 23.11
C GLU A 182 16.88 -0.09 23.74
N PRO A 183 15.94 0.59 24.47
CA PRO A 183 16.15 1.94 24.97
C PRO A 183 17.26 1.99 26.06
N ASP A 184 17.60 0.86 26.66
CA ASP A 184 18.64 0.73 27.67
C ASP A 184 20.02 0.40 27.09
N LEU A 185 20.13 0.22 25.75
CA LEU A 185 21.39 -0.03 25.05
C LEU A 185 21.98 1.27 24.50
N ASP A 186 23.25 1.53 24.83
CA ASP A 186 24.11 2.53 24.21
C ASP A 186 25.37 1.83 23.71
N GLY A 187 25.38 1.45 22.43
CA GLY A 187 26.31 0.49 21.89
C GLY A 187 26.11 -0.89 22.54
N ASP A 188 27.16 -1.44 23.14
CA ASP A 188 27.10 -2.73 23.86
C ASP A 188 26.83 -2.58 25.36
N ARG A 189 26.52 -1.36 25.82
CA ARG A 189 26.36 -1.06 27.26
C ARG A 189 24.89 -0.88 27.64
N LEU A 190 24.45 -1.62 28.66
CA LEU A 190 23.14 -1.42 29.30
C LEU A 190 23.19 -0.22 30.28
N PHE A 191 22.26 0.73 30.16
CA PHE A 191 22.08 1.82 31.11
C PHE A 191 21.44 1.34 32.41
N ASN A 192 20.46 0.45 32.33
CA ASN A 192 19.76 -0.11 33.47
C ASN A 192 19.95 -1.63 33.52
N SER A 193 20.06 -2.16 34.73
CA SER A 193 20.02 -3.63 34.92
C SER A 193 18.61 -4.17 34.73
N ASP A 194 18.46 -5.43 34.31
CA ASP A 194 17.17 -6.12 34.15
C ASP A 194 16.21 -5.96 35.33
N PRO A 195 16.64 -6.04 36.60
CA PRO A 195 15.76 -5.81 37.75
C PRO A 195 15.21 -4.38 37.83
N VAL A 196 15.99 -3.39 37.41
CA VAL A 196 15.55 -1.96 37.36
C VAL A 196 14.51 -1.78 36.27
N THR A 197 14.77 -2.32 35.09
CA THR A 197 13.83 -2.29 33.95
C THR A 197 12.52 -2.97 34.30
N ALA A 198 12.56 -4.17 34.89
CA ALA A 198 11.37 -4.90 35.33
C ALA A 198 10.53 -4.12 36.38
N ARG A 199 11.20 -3.41 37.31
CA ARG A 199 10.52 -2.53 38.29
C ARG A 199 9.89 -1.31 37.62
N MET A 200 10.56 -0.70 36.63
CA MET A 200 10.01 0.42 35.86
C MET A 200 8.76 -0.02 35.10
N ASP A 201 8.76 -1.18 34.48
CA ASP A 201 7.63 -1.72 33.74
C ASP A 201 6.45 -2.04 34.65
N MET A 202 6.69 -2.58 35.83
CA MET A 202 5.66 -2.79 36.86
C MET A 202 4.98 -1.46 37.24
N TYR A 203 5.73 -0.39 37.53
CA TYR A 203 5.17 0.91 37.86
C TYR A 203 4.45 1.57 36.68
N ARG A 204 4.92 1.35 35.45
CA ARG A 204 4.22 1.81 34.23
C ARG A 204 2.87 1.12 34.09
N ALA A 205 2.81 -0.20 34.25
CA ALA A 205 1.58 -0.98 34.18
C ALA A 205 0.56 -0.54 35.25
N GLU A 206 0.98 -0.38 36.51
CA GLU A 206 0.12 0.15 37.57
C GLU A 206 -0.42 1.54 37.27
N ARG A 207 0.44 2.45 36.81
CA ARG A 207 0.02 3.81 36.45
C ARG A 207 -0.97 3.79 35.29
N PHE A 208 -0.74 2.94 34.29
CA PHE A 208 -1.63 2.77 33.17
C PHE A 208 -3.01 2.27 33.59
N GLY A 209 -3.05 1.23 34.44
CA GLY A 209 -4.30 0.72 35.02
C GLY A 209 -5.10 1.85 35.71
N ARG A 210 -4.47 2.62 36.59
CA ARG A 210 -5.13 3.76 37.26
C ARG A 210 -5.66 4.81 36.27
N LEU A 211 -4.91 5.13 35.21
CA LEU A 211 -5.34 6.09 34.19
C LEU A 211 -6.53 5.56 33.38
N LYS A 212 -6.53 4.28 33.02
CA LYS A 212 -7.62 3.61 32.31
C LYS A 212 -8.91 3.59 33.13
N ASP A 213 -8.81 3.24 34.41
CA ASP A 213 -9.96 3.18 35.33
C ASP A 213 -10.56 4.57 35.61
N ALA A 214 -9.71 5.62 35.61
CA ALA A 214 -10.15 6.99 35.79
C ALA A 214 -10.81 7.61 34.55
N GLN A 215 -10.60 7.04 33.35
CA GLN A 215 -11.15 7.59 32.11
C GLN A 215 -12.53 7.01 31.80
N GLN A 216 -13.51 7.93 31.62
CA GLN A 216 -14.87 7.57 31.22
C GLN A 216 -15.21 7.97 29.77
N LEU A 217 -14.34 8.71 29.10
CA LEU A 217 -14.56 9.16 27.72
C LEU A 217 -14.01 8.12 26.73
N PRO A 218 -14.86 7.51 25.87
CA PRO A 218 -14.43 6.44 24.95
C PRO A 218 -13.25 6.79 24.06
N LYS A 219 -13.15 8.06 23.61
CA LYS A 219 -12.02 8.53 22.79
C LYS A 219 -10.71 8.54 23.56
N LEU A 220 -10.74 8.93 24.83
CA LEU A 220 -9.54 8.95 25.68
C LEU A 220 -9.14 7.52 26.13
N GLN A 221 -10.12 6.66 26.38
CA GLN A 221 -9.87 5.23 26.66
C GLN A 221 -9.17 4.58 25.46
N ARG A 222 -9.66 4.82 24.23
CA ARG A 222 -8.99 4.31 23.02
C ARG A 222 -7.57 4.86 22.89
N GLY A 223 -7.35 6.16 23.06
CA GLY A 223 -6.02 6.76 23.02
C GLY A 223 -5.07 6.22 24.09
N LEU A 224 -5.58 5.84 25.27
CA LEU A 224 -4.79 5.15 26.31
C LEU A 224 -4.43 3.73 25.89
N LEU A 225 -5.36 2.98 25.29
CA LEU A 225 -5.10 1.62 24.79
C LEU A 225 -4.06 1.65 23.66
N ASP A 226 -4.16 2.62 22.76
CA ASP A 226 -3.17 2.82 21.68
C ASP A 226 -1.78 3.15 22.25
N LEU A 227 -1.75 3.98 23.31
CA LEU A 227 -0.50 4.31 24.01
C LEU A 227 0.08 3.07 24.76
N GLU A 228 -0.75 2.23 25.35
CA GLU A 228 -0.33 0.99 25.99
C GLU A 228 0.24 0.03 24.96
N ALA A 229 -0.48 -0.23 23.86
CA ALA A 229 -0.03 -1.07 22.77
C ALA A 229 1.33 -0.62 22.22
N SER A 230 1.50 0.69 22.01
CA SER A 230 2.77 1.25 21.52
C SER A 230 3.93 1.12 22.51
N ARG A 231 3.65 1.05 23.82
CA ARG A 231 4.68 0.95 24.87
C ARG A 231 4.95 -0.48 25.31
N SER A 232 3.95 -1.36 25.35
CA SER A 232 4.14 -2.78 25.63
C SER A 232 4.83 -3.50 24.48
N GLY A 233 4.79 -2.94 23.27
CA GLY A 233 5.52 -3.41 22.10
C GLY A 233 7.05 -3.29 22.18
N GLN A 234 7.64 -2.71 23.22
CA GLN A 234 9.10 -2.57 23.32
C GLN A 234 9.83 -3.91 23.24
N ASN A 235 9.34 -4.94 23.95
CA ASN A 235 9.94 -6.28 23.90
C ASN A 235 9.70 -6.97 22.53
N GLU A 236 8.60 -6.65 21.88
CA GLU A 236 8.24 -7.18 20.56
C GLU A 236 9.05 -6.49 19.44
N LEU A 237 9.43 -5.21 19.63
CA LEU A 237 10.33 -4.50 18.72
C LEU A 237 11.75 -5.12 18.72
N LYS A 238 12.16 -5.83 19.76
CA LYS A 238 13.42 -6.60 19.73
C LYS A 238 13.40 -7.65 18.62
N ARG A 239 12.26 -8.33 18.43
CA ARG A 239 12.09 -9.28 17.32
C ARG A 239 12.20 -8.63 15.95
N LEU A 240 11.74 -7.38 15.80
CA LEU A 240 11.96 -6.62 14.57
C LEU A 240 13.46 -6.41 14.36
N ASN A 241 14.18 -5.98 15.41
CA ASN A 241 15.61 -5.72 15.34
C ASN A 241 16.40 -6.98 14.94
N GLU A 242 16.02 -8.15 15.48
CA GLU A 242 16.60 -9.47 15.13
C GLU A 242 16.33 -9.89 13.68
N ASN A 243 15.22 -9.43 13.08
CA ASN A 243 14.81 -9.76 11.71
C ASN A 243 15.20 -8.69 10.68
N LEU A 244 15.66 -7.52 11.13
CA LEU A 244 16.09 -6.46 10.22
C LEU A 244 17.36 -6.88 9.47
N PRO A 245 17.36 -6.79 8.13
CA PRO A 245 18.59 -7.00 7.37
C PRO A 245 19.52 -5.79 7.52
N ASP A 246 20.79 -5.97 7.14
CA ASP A 246 21.67 -4.82 6.89
C ASP A 246 21.08 -4.00 5.73
N LEU A 247 20.61 -2.80 6.03
CA LEU A 247 19.96 -1.95 5.02
C LEU A 247 20.96 -1.32 4.06
N ASN A 248 22.24 -1.32 4.35
CA ASN A 248 23.26 -0.81 3.43
C ASN A 248 23.39 -1.69 2.17
N ARG A 249 22.86 -2.91 2.19
CA ARG A 249 22.81 -3.78 1.01
C ARG A 249 21.79 -3.36 -0.04
N PHE A 250 20.84 -2.47 0.30
CA PHE A 250 19.85 -1.94 -0.63
C PHE A 250 20.33 -0.62 -1.21
N ASN A 251 20.27 -0.51 -2.52
CA ASN A 251 20.70 0.68 -3.25
C ASN A 251 19.61 1.75 -3.33
N THR A 252 18.35 1.36 -3.06
CA THR A 252 17.20 2.26 -3.16
C THR A 252 16.53 2.47 -1.80
N SER A 253 15.99 3.66 -1.59
CA SER A 253 15.14 3.93 -0.43
C SER A 253 13.89 3.04 -0.42
N LEU A 254 13.32 2.73 -1.60
CA LEU A 254 12.15 1.87 -1.73
C LEU A 254 12.46 0.43 -1.28
N GLY A 255 13.62 -0.12 -1.65
CA GLY A 255 14.08 -1.43 -1.19
C GLY A 255 14.24 -1.49 0.33
N GLN A 256 14.83 -0.44 0.94
CA GLN A 256 14.95 -0.33 2.39
C GLN A 256 13.58 -0.30 3.09
N GLN A 257 12.63 0.47 2.56
CA GLN A 257 11.26 0.54 3.08
C GLN A 257 10.58 -0.84 3.04
N GLY A 258 10.70 -1.55 1.92
CA GLY A 258 10.16 -2.90 1.77
C GLY A 258 10.78 -3.92 2.71
N ALA A 259 12.10 -3.88 2.85
CA ALA A 259 12.83 -4.76 3.76
C ALA A 259 12.39 -4.59 5.22
N ILE A 260 12.15 -3.35 5.67
CA ILE A 260 11.61 -3.07 7.00
C ILE A 260 10.19 -3.64 7.16
N ALA A 261 9.31 -3.45 6.16
CA ALA A 261 7.95 -3.97 6.21
C ALA A 261 7.92 -5.51 6.26
N ILE A 262 8.77 -6.17 5.45
CA ILE A 262 8.93 -7.64 5.43
C ILE A 262 9.47 -8.14 6.76
N ALA A 263 10.48 -7.48 7.33
CA ALA A 263 11.01 -7.82 8.66
C ALA A 263 9.94 -7.67 9.75
N GLY A 264 9.12 -6.62 9.67
CA GLY A 264 7.97 -6.42 10.57
C GLY A 264 6.94 -7.54 10.47
N TYR A 265 6.60 -7.98 9.24
CA TYR A 265 5.70 -9.10 9.00
C TYR A 265 6.27 -10.42 9.55
N ARG A 266 7.53 -10.73 9.25
CA ARG A 266 8.24 -11.91 9.77
C ARG A 266 8.32 -11.94 11.30
N SER A 267 8.34 -10.77 11.91
CA SER A 267 8.33 -10.63 13.37
C SER A 267 6.94 -10.73 13.98
N GLY A 268 5.87 -10.89 13.17
CA GLY A 268 4.48 -10.91 13.63
C GLY A 268 3.98 -9.54 14.08
N LEU A 269 4.54 -8.44 13.59
CA LEU A 269 4.24 -7.08 14.04
C LEU A 269 3.49 -6.23 13.00
N THR A 270 3.55 -6.59 11.71
CA THR A 270 3.07 -5.75 10.61
C THR A 270 2.12 -6.55 9.71
N ALA A 271 0.95 -5.99 9.43
CA ALA A 271 -0.05 -6.56 8.53
C ALA A 271 -0.07 -5.84 7.16
N ALA A 272 0.26 -4.55 7.14
CA ALA A 272 0.28 -3.77 5.92
C ALA A 272 1.30 -2.63 5.97
N ALA A 273 1.79 -2.22 4.80
CA ALA A 273 2.64 -1.03 4.70
C ALA A 273 2.37 -0.22 3.43
N ASN A 274 2.45 1.12 3.59
CA ASN A 274 2.57 2.03 2.47
C ASN A 274 4.03 2.39 2.26
N LEU A 275 4.52 2.15 1.05
CA LEU A 275 5.86 2.48 0.59
C LEU A 275 5.76 3.57 -0.48
N SER A 276 6.75 4.43 -0.62
CA SER A 276 6.68 5.50 -1.61
C SER A 276 8.01 5.78 -2.30
N VAL A 277 7.91 6.14 -3.56
CA VAL A 277 8.98 6.66 -4.40
C VAL A 277 8.42 7.82 -5.20
N GLY A 278 9.14 8.93 -5.30
CA GLY A 278 8.70 10.11 -6.03
C GLY A 278 9.47 10.30 -7.34
N GLY A 279 9.25 11.47 -7.97
CA GLY A 279 9.98 11.91 -9.15
C GLY A 279 9.16 11.85 -10.45
N PHE A 280 7.89 11.43 -10.37
CA PHE A 280 7.04 11.24 -11.54
C PHE A 280 6.30 12.50 -12.02
N ASP A 281 6.41 13.63 -11.31
CA ASP A 281 5.79 14.90 -11.74
C ASP A 281 6.65 15.62 -12.77
N THR A 282 6.51 15.21 -14.05
CA THR A 282 7.45 15.53 -15.14
C THR A 282 6.87 16.51 -16.15
N HIS A 283 6.54 17.73 -15.71
CA HIS A 283 6.07 18.82 -16.55
C HIS A 283 7.14 19.44 -17.48
N GLY A 284 8.36 18.97 -17.43
CA GLY A 284 9.47 19.33 -18.31
C GLY A 284 10.49 18.19 -18.38
N ASP A 285 11.19 18.07 -19.52
CA ASP A 285 12.19 17.02 -19.76
C ASP A 285 11.68 15.61 -19.38
N HIS A 286 10.48 15.28 -19.89
CA HIS A 286 9.70 14.13 -19.46
C HIS A 286 10.49 12.83 -19.60
N ASP A 287 11.05 12.53 -20.76
CA ASP A 287 11.65 11.23 -21.05
C ASP A 287 12.82 10.90 -20.09
N ASN A 288 13.72 11.86 -19.87
CA ASN A 288 14.85 11.68 -18.99
C ASN A 288 14.41 11.52 -17.52
N ARG A 289 13.47 12.36 -17.09
CA ARG A 289 12.98 12.36 -15.69
C ARG A 289 12.12 11.14 -15.40
N GLN A 290 11.23 10.73 -16.32
CA GLN A 290 10.47 9.48 -16.18
C GLN A 290 11.39 8.26 -16.18
N ALA A 291 12.38 8.18 -17.07
CA ALA A 291 13.35 7.09 -17.08
C ALA A 291 14.10 6.99 -15.75
N ALA A 292 14.53 8.11 -15.19
CA ALA A 292 15.20 8.14 -13.88
C ALA A 292 14.28 7.68 -12.73
N ALA A 293 13.02 8.14 -12.72
CA ALA A 293 12.03 7.75 -11.72
C ALA A 293 11.64 6.26 -11.85
N LEU A 294 11.46 5.76 -13.08
CA LEU A 294 11.20 4.35 -13.38
C LEU A 294 12.38 3.45 -12.98
N ASN A 295 13.63 3.92 -13.17
CA ASN A 295 14.81 3.19 -12.69
C ASN A 295 14.78 2.99 -11.16
N ASN A 296 14.47 4.05 -10.42
CA ASN A 296 14.37 3.97 -8.96
C ASN A 296 13.22 3.05 -8.52
N LEU A 297 12.06 3.13 -9.18
CA LEU A 297 10.91 2.26 -8.89
C LEU A 297 11.25 0.81 -9.20
N SER A 298 11.72 0.50 -10.42
CA SER A 298 12.01 -0.86 -10.88
C SER A 298 13.12 -1.51 -10.03
N SER A 299 14.21 -0.77 -9.76
CA SER A 299 15.28 -1.26 -8.89
C SER A 299 14.77 -1.55 -7.47
N GLY A 300 13.98 -0.65 -6.91
CA GLY A 300 13.41 -0.84 -5.57
C GLY A 300 12.44 -2.03 -5.51
N LEU A 301 11.61 -2.23 -6.53
CA LEU A 301 10.72 -3.40 -6.62
C LEU A 301 11.49 -4.71 -6.76
N MET A 302 12.56 -4.74 -7.55
CA MET A 302 13.45 -5.90 -7.64
C MET A 302 14.13 -6.22 -6.30
N GLU A 303 14.57 -5.19 -5.56
CA GLU A 303 15.12 -5.37 -4.21
C GLU A 303 14.08 -5.92 -3.22
N ILE A 304 12.86 -5.38 -3.24
CA ILE A 304 11.75 -5.89 -2.41
C ILE A 304 11.45 -7.34 -2.74
N TRP A 305 11.33 -7.67 -4.03
CA TRP A 305 11.00 -9.02 -4.45
C TRP A 305 12.10 -10.02 -4.12
N SER A 306 13.36 -9.63 -4.28
CA SER A 306 14.51 -10.44 -3.84
C SER A 306 14.48 -10.73 -2.34
N GLU A 307 13.97 -9.79 -1.52
CA GLU A 307 13.78 -10.02 -0.09
C GLU A 307 12.61 -10.96 0.20
N VAL A 308 11.52 -10.86 -0.56
CA VAL A 308 10.38 -11.81 -0.50
C VAL A 308 10.87 -13.23 -0.80
N GLU A 309 11.59 -13.44 -1.93
CA GLU A 309 12.13 -14.73 -2.34
C GLU A 309 13.15 -15.27 -1.33
N ARG A 310 14.03 -14.43 -0.80
CA ARG A 310 15.01 -14.80 0.22
C ARG A 310 14.37 -15.47 1.43
N HIS A 311 13.15 -15.08 1.77
CA HIS A 311 12.45 -15.56 2.94
C HIS A 311 11.32 -16.55 2.62
N GLY A 312 11.14 -16.95 1.36
CA GLY A 312 10.10 -17.87 0.92
C GLY A 312 8.69 -17.34 1.17
N LEU A 313 8.48 -16.04 0.89
CA LEU A 313 7.23 -15.33 1.18
C LEU A 313 6.43 -14.99 -0.09
N GLU A 314 6.71 -15.64 -1.23
CA GLU A 314 6.08 -15.36 -2.52
C GLU A 314 4.56 -15.50 -2.47
N ASP A 315 4.06 -16.48 -1.70
CA ASP A 315 2.63 -16.71 -1.47
C ASP A 315 2.08 -15.96 -0.24
N ARG A 316 2.91 -15.16 0.43
CA ARG A 316 2.61 -14.47 1.69
C ARG A 316 2.72 -12.95 1.60
N VAL A 317 3.13 -12.39 0.46
CA VAL A 317 3.25 -10.95 0.24
C VAL A 317 2.52 -10.56 -1.03
N LEU A 318 1.56 -9.65 -0.94
CA LEU A 318 0.91 -9.00 -2.08
C LEU A 318 1.39 -7.56 -2.20
N ILE A 319 1.94 -7.22 -3.34
CA ILE A 319 2.38 -5.87 -3.69
C ILE A 319 1.39 -5.28 -4.70
N MET A 320 0.85 -4.10 -4.39
CA MET A 320 0.13 -3.25 -5.33
C MET A 320 0.99 -2.03 -5.64
N VAL A 321 1.21 -1.73 -6.91
CA VAL A 321 1.97 -0.55 -7.34
C VAL A 321 1.05 0.38 -8.12
N ASN A 322 0.98 1.64 -7.71
CA ASN A 322 0.11 2.66 -8.30
C ASN A 322 0.78 4.04 -8.31
N SER A 323 0.14 4.98 -8.96
CA SER A 323 0.53 6.40 -8.96
C SER A 323 -0.70 7.28 -8.75
N ASP A 324 -0.54 8.61 -8.72
CA ASP A 324 -1.65 9.54 -8.47
C ASP A 324 -2.69 9.51 -9.61
N PHE A 325 -2.22 9.49 -10.84
CA PHE A 325 -2.92 9.46 -12.13
C PHE A 325 -1.87 9.21 -13.23
N GLY A 326 -2.21 9.41 -14.51
CA GLY A 326 -1.31 9.26 -15.65
C GLY A 326 -0.82 10.60 -16.21
N ARG A 327 -0.26 10.55 -17.42
CA ARG A 327 0.25 11.72 -18.15
C ARG A 327 -0.44 11.87 -19.49
N THR A 328 -0.53 13.13 -19.97
CA THR A 328 -1.14 13.44 -21.26
C THR A 328 -0.49 12.67 -22.41
N PRO A 329 -1.27 12.32 -23.46
CA PRO A 329 -0.74 11.65 -24.65
C PRO A 329 0.09 12.58 -25.56
N ARG A 330 0.41 13.77 -25.10
CA ARG A 330 1.17 14.78 -25.87
C ARG A 330 2.16 15.47 -24.97
N TYR A 331 3.29 15.85 -25.55
CA TYR A 331 4.26 16.71 -24.89
C TYR A 331 3.76 18.16 -24.88
N ASN A 332 4.06 18.87 -23.80
CA ASN A 332 3.87 20.31 -23.69
C ASN A 332 5.08 21.07 -24.29
N GLU A 333 5.03 22.40 -24.27
CA GLU A 333 6.10 23.26 -24.82
C GLU A 333 7.47 23.07 -24.16
N GLY A 334 7.50 22.53 -22.90
CA GLY A 334 8.73 22.21 -22.16
C GLY A 334 9.23 20.78 -22.34
N ASN A 335 8.77 20.05 -23.35
CA ASN A 335 9.00 18.60 -23.51
C ASN A 335 8.62 17.81 -22.23
N GLY A 336 7.64 18.31 -21.49
CA GLY A 336 7.01 17.64 -20.37
C GLY A 336 5.69 17.02 -20.79
N LYS A 337 5.03 16.32 -19.86
CA LYS A 337 3.64 15.91 -20.01
C LYS A 337 2.84 16.38 -18.81
N ASP A 338 1.62 16.84 -19.06
CA ASP A 338 0.71 17.30 -18.03
C ASP A 338 -0.12 16.16 -17.44
N HIS A 339 -0.96 16.47 -16.47
CA HIS A 339 -1.77 15.49 -15.77
C HIS A 339 -2.88 14.91 -16.66
N TRP A 340 -3.10 13.60 -16.56
CA TRP A 340 -4.14 12.87 -17.27
C TRP A 340 -4.84 11.89 -16.33
N SER A 341 -6.17 11.83 -16.36
CA SER A 341 -6.92 11.00 -15.41
C SER A 341 -6.78 9.49 -15.64
N ILE A 342 -6.31 9.07 -16.81
CA ILE A 342 -6.17 7.64 -17.13
C ILE A 342 -4.78 7.16 -16.75
N THR A 343 -4.73 6.12 -15.96
CA THR A 343 -3.48 5.52 -15.46
C THR A 343 -3.51 3.99 -15.55
N SER A 344 -2.45 3.38 -15.10
CA SER A 344 -2.33 1.94 -14.89
C SER A 344 -1.92 1.66 -13.45
N LEU A 345 -2.10 0.44 -13.00
CA LEU A 345 -1.53 -0.11 -11.78
C LEU A 345 -1.18 -1.58 -12.02
N PHE A 346 -0.43 -2.18 -11.12
CA PHE A 346 -0.18 -3.62 -11.22
C PHE A 346 -0.04 -4.27 -9.86
N PHE A 347 -0.21 -5.59 -9.87
CA PHE A 347 -0.06 -6.46 -8.71
C PHE A 347 1.04 -7.49 -8.94
N LEU A 348 1.68 -7.90 -7.86
CA LEU A 348 2.74 -8.89 -7.82
C LEU A 348 2.64 -9.69 -6.51
N GLY A 349 2.74 -11.02 -6.57
CA GLY A 349 2.87 -11.87 -5.39
C GLY A 349 1.61 -12.64 -5.02
N ALA A 350 1.34 -12.78 -3.73
CA ALA A 350 0.35 -13.71 -3.15
C ALA A 350 -1.01 -13.69 -3.85
N GLY A 351 -1.38 -14.84 -4.45
CA GLY A 351 -2.67 -15.05 -5.13
C GLY A 351 -2.87 -14.24 -6.39
N VAL A 352 -1.80 -13.66 -6.96
CA VAL A 352 -1.83 -13.03 -8.28
C VAL A 352 -1.64 -14.10 -9.36
N ARG A 353 -2.60 -14.21 -10.26
CA ARG A 353 -2.41 -14.96 -11.50
C ARG A 353 -1.62 -14.06 -12.46
N GLY A 354 -0.33 -14.34 -12.59
CA GLY A 354 0.60 -13.54 -13.38
C GLY A 354 0.48 -13.72 -14.89
N ASN A 355 1.36 -13.02 -15.63
CA ASN A 355 1.37 -12.92 -17.09
C ASN A 355 0.00 -12.51 -17.66
N ARG A 356 -0.61 -11.49 -17.04
CA ARG A 356 -1.95 -11.01 -17.41
C ARG A 356 -1.99 -9.49 -17.52
N VAL A 357 -2.81 -9.04 -18.46
CA VAL A 357 -3.19 -7.63 -18.60
C VAL A 357 -4.72 -7.56 -18.60
N ILE A 358 -5.28 -6.68 -17.80
CA ILE A 358 -6.70 -6.34 -17.73
C ILE A 358 -6.84 -4.90 -18.16
N GLY A 359 -7.85 -4.62 -18.99
CA GLY A 359 -8.09 -3.29 -19.49
C GLY A 359 -7.07 -2.85 -20.56
N ALA A 360 -7.36 -1.75 -21.19
CA ALA A 360 -6.55 -1.16 -22.25
C ALA A 360 -6.87 0.32 -22.41
N THR A 361 -6.00 1.02 -23.13
CA THR A 361 -6.24 2.37 -23.63
C THR A 361 -6.21 2.41 -25.16
N ASP A 362 -6.89 3.38 -25.74
CA ASP A 362 -6.75 3.69 -27.16
C ASP A 362 -5.44 4.45 -27.46
N GLU A 363 -5.22 4.82 -28.72
CA GLU A 363 -4.03 5.58 -29.14
C GLU A 363 -3.98 7.01 -28.54
N GLY A 364 -5.10 7.55 -28.09
CA GLY A 364 -5.20 8.81 -27.36
C GLY A 364 -5.07 8.67 -25.84
N VAL A 365 -4.68 7.48 -25.37
CA VAL A 365 -4.56 7.15 -23.93
C VAL A 365 -5.89 7.35 -23.18
N ASN A 366 -7.03 7.11 -23.84
CA ASN A 366 -8.33 7.06 -23.19
C ASN A 366 -8.65 5.63 -22.74
N ALA A 367 -9.25 5.48 -21.57
CA ALA A 367 -9.65 4.18 -21.06
C ALA A 367 -10.72 3.54 -21.96
N LEU A 368 -10.49 2.31 -22.37
CA LEU A 368 -11.48 1.50 -23.06
C LEU A 368 -12.43 0.83 -22.05
N PRO A 369 -13.75 0.82 -22.32
CA PRO A 369 -14.71 0.18 -21.45
C PRO A 369 -14.61 -1.35 -21.49
N LEU A 370 -14.94 -1.98 -20.37
CA LEU A 370 -14.89 -3.44 -20.17
C LEU A 370 -16.22 -3.96 -19.68
N ASN A 371 -16.50 -5.23 -19.98
CA ASN A 371 -17.47 -6.00 -19.23
C ASN A 371 -16.88 -6.32 -17.83
N MET A 372 -17.52 -5.83 -16.77
CA MET A 372 -17.00 -5.94 -15.41
C MET A 372 -17.00 -7.37 -14.84
N GLN A 373 -17.70 -8.31 -15.45
CA GLN A 373 -17.73 -9.70 -15.02
C GLN A 373 -16.69 -10.57 -15.72
N THR A 374 -16.44 -10.32 -17.02
CA THR A 374 -15.47 -11.08 -17.81
C THR A 374 -14.11 -10.41 -17.90
N LEU A 375 -14.06 -9.10 -17.64
CA LEU A 375 -12.89 -8.20 -17.78
C LEU A 375 -12.38 -8.10 -19.23
N GLU A 376 -13.20 -8.47 -20.19
CA GLU A 376 -12.92 -8.35 -21.63
C GLU A 376 -13.40 -6.99 -22.17
N PRO A 377 -12.75 -6.45 -23.22
CA PRO A 377 -13.20 -5.22 -23.85
C PRO A 377 -14.66 -5.31 -24.32
N ASP A 378 -15.46 -4.33 -23.95
CA ASP A 378 -16.87 -4.24 -24.31
C ASP A 378 -17.27 -2.78 -24.53
N PRO A 379 -17.62 -2.36 -25.78
CA PRO A 379 -18.03 -0.98 -26.04
C PRO A 379 -19.28 -0.52 -25.27
N GLN A 380 -20.08 -1.46 -24.75
CA GLN A 380 -21.24 -1.18 -23.88
C GLN A 380 -20.92 -1.35 -22.39
N GLY A 381 -19.67 -1.66 -22.06
CA GLY A 381 -19.20 -1.88 -20.72
C GLY A 381 -18.95 -0.59 -19.96
N GLN A 382 -18.17 -0.69 -18.90
CA GLN A 382 -17.81 0.44 -18.02
C GLN A 382 -16.29 0.64 -18.01
N LYS A 383 -15.86 1.87 -17.76
CA LYS A 383 -14.44 2.16 -17.51
C LYS A 383 -14.04 1.65 -16.14
N LEU A 384 -12.86 1.07 -16.06
CA LEU A 384 -12.26 0.72 -14.77
C LEU A 384 -11.97 1.99 -13.96
N GLN A 385 -12.27 1.91 -12.67
CA GLN A 385 -11.98 2.96 -11.69
C GLN A 385 -11.32 2.37 -10.45
N PRO A 386 -10.60 3.15 -9.65
CA PRO A 386 -9.99 2.67 -8.42
C PRO A 386 -10.99 2.01 -7.44
N THR A 387 -12.25 2.43 -7.44
CA THR A 387 -13.30 1.81 -6.61
C THR A 387 -13.49 0.33 -6.94
N HIS A 388 -13.47 -0.07 -8.22
CA HIS A 388 -13.58 -1.47 -8.64
C HIS A 388 -12.38 -2.30 -8.18
N ILE A 389 -11.18 -1.72 -8.27
CA ILE A 389 -9.93 -2.35 -7.79
C ILE A 389 -10.01 -2.60 -6.28
N HIS A 390 -10.46 -1.60 -5.51
CA HIS A 390 -10.59 -1.73 -4.07
C HIS A 390 -11.72 -2.67 -3.64
N ALA A 391 -12.80 -2.78 -4.41
CA ALA A 391 -13.83 -3.80 -4.16
C ALA A 391 -13.25 -5.21 -4.30
N ALA A 392 -12.46 -5.45 -5.37
CA ALA A 392 -11.78 -6.72 -5.56
C ALA A 392 -10.73 -7.01 -4.47
N LEU A 393 -9.94 -6.00 -4.05
CA LEU A 393 -9.01 -6.12 -2.93
C LEU A 393 -9.72 -6.46 -1.62
N ARG A 394 -10.83 -5.77 -1.31
CA ARG A 394 -11.62 -6.04 -0.09
C ARG A 394 -12.14 -7.48 -0.10
N ALA A 395 -12.72 -7.94 -1.21
CA ALA A 395 -13.18 -9.32 -1.35
C ALA A 395 -12.02 -10.32 -1.21
N ARG A 396 -10.88 -10.06 -1.85
CA ARG A 396 -9.69 -10.91 -1.79
C ARG A 396 -9.18 -11.15 -0.36
N PHE A 397 -9.21 -10.11 0.48
CA PHE A 397 -8.72 -10.17 1.85
C PHE A 397 -9.85 -10.40 2.89
N GLY A 398 -11.10 -10.55 2.46
CA GLY A 398 -12.25 -10.70 3.35
C GLY A 398 -12.62 -9.42 4.12
N VAL A 399 -12.07 -8.27 3.72
CA VAL A 399 -12.37 -6.96 4.33
C VAL A 399 -13.81 -6.55 4.06
N ASP A 400 -14.38 -6.95 2.93
CA ASP A 400 -15.78 -6.72 2.56
C ASP A 400 -16.77 -7.32 3.56
N GLN A 401 -16.42 -8.42 4.22
CA GLN A 401 -17.22 -9.08 5.26
C GLN A 401 -17.01 -8.48 6.66
N HIS A 402 -16.00 -7.62 6.83
CA HIS A 402 -15.72 -7.02 8.11
C HIS A 402 -16.67 -5.83 8.39
N PRO A 403 -17.14 -5.60 9.64
CA PRO A 403 -18.07 -4.52 9.99
C PRO A 403 -17.60 -3.12 9.57
N LEU A 404 -16.30 -2.88 9.48
CA LEU A 404 -15.73 -1.63 8.98
C LEU A 404 -16.17 -1.30 7.54
N SER A 405 -16.42 -2.31 6.70
CA SER A 405 -16.89 -2.07 5.33
C SER A 405 -18.28 -1.44 5.27
N ALA A 406 -19.13 -1.67 6.28
CA ALA A 406 -20.40 -0.99 6.39
C ALA A 406 -20.25 0.49 6.79
N HIS A 407 -19.19 0.85 7.53
CA HIS A 407 -18.88 2.24 7.88
C HIS A 407 -18.17 2.98 6.74
N TYR A 408 -17.46 2.27 5.88
CA TYR A 408 -16.68 2.80 4.76
C TYR A 408 -17.06 2.05 3.47
N PRO A 409 -18.32 2.16 2.99
CA PRO A 409 -18.79 1.39 1.85
C PRO A 409 -18.10 1.83 0.56
N LEU A 410 -17.96 0.89 -0.37
CA LEU A 410 -17.73 1.17 -1.78
C LEU A 410 -19.05 0.99 -2.52
N LEU A 411 -19.41 1.94 -3.38
CA LEU A 411 -20.66 1.91 -4.14
C LEU A 411 -20.50 1.13 -5.45
N THR A 412 -19.88 -0.04 -5.37
CA THR A 412 -19.65 -0.91 -6.52
C THR A 412 -19.56 -2.37 -6.08
N GLU A 413 -19.82 -3.28 -7.01
CA GLU A 413 -19.60 -4.71 -6.80
C GLU A 413 -18.12 -5.08 -7.01
N SER A 414 -17.73 -6.22 -6.41
CA SER A 414 -16.40 -6.79 -6.63
C SER A 414 -16.32 -7.37 -8.04
N ILE A 415 -15.20 -7.15 -8.71
CA ILE A 415 -14.88 -7.70 -10.03
C ILE A 415 -13.77 -8.75 -9.94
N PRO A 416 -13.73 -9.78 -10.82
CA PRO A 416 -12.83 -10.93 -10.69
C PRO A 416 -11.39 -10.63 -11.15
N ILE A 417 -10.75 -9.59 -10.62
CA ILE A 417 -9.37 -9.23 -10.98
C ILE A 417 -8.38 -10.33 -10.62
N PHE A 418 -8.56 -10.96 -9.48
CA PHE A 418 -7.63 -12.00 -8.99
C PHE A 418 -7.98 -13.43 -9.45
N GLY A 419 -9.09 -13.62 -10.17
CA GLY A 419 -9.52 -14.88 -10.75
C GLY A 419 -10.64 -15.53 -10.01
#